data_ede9c7a3ab24f41ffdc103fd386c81f9
#
_entry.id   ede9c7a3ab24f41ffdc103fd386c81f9
#
_cell.length_a   1.000
_cell.length_b   1.000
_cell.length_c   1.000
_cell.angle_alpha   90.00
_cell.angle_beta   90.00
_cell.angle_gamma   90.00
#
_symmetry.space_group_name_H-M   'P 1'
#
loop_
_entity.id
_entity.type
_entity.pdbx_description
1 polymer ?
#
loop_
_entity_poly.entity_id
_entity_poly.type
_entity_poly.pdbx_seq_one_letter_code
_entity_poly.pdbx_strand_id
1 'polypeptide(L)'
;QIASRFLRVDGRDIALATGGALVFGLIAILILGWPMVYYRFVAIGIAFYACLLFFLSLSTSIGFMIALNISQLQKLIKGALPLKAIFAILLVGQCLAVCIISIGASRTLTYVGVLHTLTIGEKAWQERQDVFSLSLNREAFIADEAMAQQQRMAWSHVILESYAKNNVMLVQHHLRHNTIKEHTIIESSKEIPLERVLYVTPNYIQSEGGLYDFNQLEEIKQLGKGEIALLLPKSLQNDASVYQAYFEDMVGKLLADGERSISLHSNVYYISDEKRWFIYNHTPINYEQFLQAPLIVVLSPESFEETSYFWGNALPDFVFFKDKEMLEQLLDKYNLQNTIGSLLSSKQHYNTLRKNVQLEILMTLSPTILGIFTSILLFNTMNLLYFETFKREIAIKRIAGMRFIELHGSYLGEQVGSALIGMGLAMFMTKSVIVSLGVVVALLINSWMLLNNQAKREEKIQLSVLNGR
;
A
#
# COMPACT_ATOMS: atom_id res chain seq x y z
N GLN A 1 36.65 -5.88 31.37
CA GLN A 1 35.62 -5.84 32.42
C GLN A 1 34.52 -4.78 32.14
N ILE A 2 34.88 -3.54 31.68
CA ILE A 2 33.89 -2.49 31.38
C ILE A 2 33.06 -2.89 30.16
N ALA A 3 33.70 -3.32 29.06
CA ALA A 3 32.99 -3.76 27.85
C ALA A 3 32.08 -4.97 28.08
N SER A 4 32.49 -5.94 28.93
CA SER A 4 31.67 -7.09 29.25
C SER A 4 30.47 -6.73 30.15
N ARG A 5 30.58 -5.72 31.00
CA ARG A 5 29.46 -5.17 31.77
C ARG A 5 28.46 -4.43 30.86
N PHE A 6 28.96 -3.60 29.94
CA PHE A 6 28.13 -2.87 28.98
C PHE A 6 27.34 -3.82 28.09
N LEU A 7 28.03 -4.80 27.47
CA LEU A 7 27.37 -5.84 26.65
C LEU A 7 26.35 -6.65 27.43
N ARG A 8 26.59 -6.89 28.74
CA ARG A 8 25.63 -7.64 29.58
C ARG A 8 24.38 -6.83 29.89
N VAL A 9 24.50 -5.53 30.13
CA VAL A 9 23.36 -4.64 30.39
C VAL A 9 22.56 -4.41 29.12
N ASP A 10 23.21 -4.02 28.03
CA ASP A 10 22.56 -3.79 26.74
C ASP A 10 21.93 -5.07 26.19
N GLY A 11 22.63 -6.21 26.31
CA GLY A 11 22.10 -7.51 25.89
C GLY A 11 20.85 -7.92 26.65
N ARG A 12 20.77 -7.63 27.95
CA ARG A 12 19.56 -7.86 28.76
C ARG A 12 18.41 -6.95 28.32
N ASP A 13 18.70 -5.68 28.08
CA ASP A 13 17.66 -4.71 27.72
C ASP A 13 17.14 -4.95 26.29
N ILE A 14 18.02 -5.34 25.36
CA ILE A 14 17.62 -5.80 24.02
C ILE A 14 16.76 -7.08 24.12
N ALA A 15 17.14 -8.04 24.96
CA ALA A 15 16.37 -9.26 25.14
C ALA A 15 14.98 -8.99 25.74
N LEU A 16 14.88 -8.08 26.72
CA LEU A 16 13.60 -7.67 27.31
C LEU A 16 12.72 -6.93 26.29
N ALA A 17 13.29 -6.02 25.52
CA ALA A 17 12.57 -5.29 24.45
C ALA A 17 12.08 -6.26 23.35
N THR A 18 12.94 -7.21 22.95
CA THR A 18 12.60 -8.24 21.95
C THR A 18 11.49 -9.14 22.46
N GLY A 19 11.59 -9.62 23.72
CA GLY A 19 10.55 -10.43 24.35
C GLY A 19 9.21 -9.69 24.44
N GLY A 20 9.22 -8.42 24.85
CA GLY A 20 8.04 -7.58 24.89
C GLY A 20 7.40 -7.37 23.51
N ALA A 21 8.20 -7.14 22.48
CA ALA A 21 7.73 -6.98 21.11
C ALA A 21 7.12 -8.27 20.54
N LEU A 22 7.69 -9.44 20.87
CA LEU A 22 7.15 -10.74 20.47
C LEU A 22 5.78 -11.00 21.13
N VAL A 23 5.65 -10.72 22.42
CA VAL A 23 4.37 -10.85 23.13
C VAL A 23 3.34 -9.88 22.55
N PHE A 24 3.71 -8.63 22.32
CA PHE A 24 2.81 -7.65 21.71
C PHE A 24 2.38 -8.06 20.30
N GLY A 25 3.31 -8.55 19.47
CA GLY A 25 3.01 -9.07 18.14
C GLY A 25 2.02 -10.24 18.17
N LEU A 26 2.16 -11.15 19.14
CA LEU A 26 1.23 -12.26 19.36
C LEU A 26 -0.17 -11.75 19.74
N ILE A 27 -0.24 -10.82 20.69
CA ILE A 27 -1.49 -10.22 21.14
C ILE A 27 -2.18 -9.49 19.97
N ALA A 28 -1.43 -8.73 19.16
CA ALA A 28 -1.96 -8.04 18.00
C ALA A 28 -2.57 -9.01 16.98
N ILE A 29 -1.90 -10.12 16.67
CA ILE A 29 -2.41 -11.16 15.75
C ILE A 29 -3.69 -11.80 16.30
N LEU A 30 -3.74 -12.09 17.60
CA LEU A 30 -4.93 -12.65 18.24
C LEU A 30 -6.12 -11.68 18.22
N ILE A 31 -5.89 -10.40 18.52
CA ILE A 31 -6.93 -9.35 18.48
C ILE A 31 -7.47 -9.16 17.06
N LEU A 32 -6.59 -9.18 16.05
CA LEU A 32 -6.95 -9.00 14.65
C LEU A 32 -7.56 -10.25 14.01
N GLY A 33 -7.60 -11.39 14.74
CA GLY A 33 -8.12 -12.65 14.24
C GLY A 33 -7.31 -13.24 13.07
N TRP A 34 -6.03 -12.91 12.98
CA TRP A 34 -5.20 -13.33 11.85
C TRP A 34 -4.62 -14.75 12.07
N PRO A 35 -4.36 -15.50 10.97
CA PRO A 35 -3.76 -16.82 11.08
C PRO A 35 -2.40 -16.79 11.77
N MET A 36 -2.15 -17.77 12.66
CA MET A 36 -0.89 -17.89 13.42
C MET A 36 0.37 -17.97 12.54
N VAL A 37 0.24 -18.31 11.26
CA VAL A 37 1.36 -18.34 10.34
C VAL A 37 2.02 -16.95 10.21
N TYR A 38 1.28 -15.87 10.35
CA TYR A 38 1.81 -14.50 10.31
C TYR A 38 2.72 -14.19 11.50
N TYR A 39 2.56 -14.86 12.62
CA TYR A 39 3.45 -14.70 13.77
C TYR A 39 4.90 -15.04 13.43
N ARG A 40 5.13 -16.02 12.56
CA ARG A 40 6.49 -16.38 12.12
C ARG A 40 7.19 -15.22 11.41
N PHE A 41 6.48 -14.50 10.55
CA PHE A 41 7.04 -13.34 9.84
C PHE A 41 7.33 -12.18 10.79
N VAL A 42 6.41 -11.91 11.72
CA VAL A 42 6.62 -10.90 12.77
C VAL A 42 7.81 -11.27 13.64
N ALA A 43 7.93 -12.52 14.05
CA ALA A 43 9.05 -13.01 14.86
C ALA A 43 10.39 -12.88 14.12
N ILE A 44 10.44 -13.22 12.82
CA ILE A 44 11.64 -13.04 11.98
C ILE A 44 12.01 -11.56 11.88
N GLY A 45 11.05 -10.66 11.64
CA GLY A 45 11.26 -9.22 11.59
C GLY A 45 11.80 -8.66 12.90
N ILE A 46 11.24 -9.08 14.02
CA ILE A 46 11.69 -8.69 15.36
C ILE A 46 13.10 -9.25 15.65
N ALA A 47 13.37 -10.50 15.30
CA ALA A 47 14.70 -11.10 15.47
C ALA A 47 15.76 -10.37 14.63
N PHE A 48 15.44 -10.03 13.39
CA PHE A 48 16.33 -9.25 12.53
C PHE A 48 16.63 -7.86 13.14
N TYR A 49 15.60 -7.18 13.65
CA TYR A 49 15.77 -5.89 14.32
C TYR A 49 16.59 -6.00 15.60
N ALA A 50 16.37 -7.04 16.41
CA ALA A 50 17.16 -7.32 17.61
C ALA A 50 18.64 -7.56 17.27
N CYS A 51 18.93 -8.30 16.20
CA CYS A 51 20.28 -8.47 15.68
C CYS A 51 20.92 -7.12 15.27
N LEU A 52 20.15 -6.28 14.58
CA LEU A 52 20.62 -4.95 14.15
C LEU A 52 20.91 -4.06 15.35
N LEU A 53 20.07 -4.05 16.38
CA LEU A 53 20.31 -3.34 17.63
C LEU A 53 21.55 -3.88 18.36
N PHE A 54 21.73 -5.21 18.38
CA PHE A 54 22.91 -5.83 18.98
C PHE A 54 24.19 -5.42 18.25
N PHE A 55 24.20 -5.42 16.91
CA PHE A 55 25.33 -4.93 16.12
C PHE A 55 25.61 -3.45 16.32
N LEU A 56 24.57 -2.61 16.44
CA LEU A 56 24.71 -1.19 16.77
C LEU A 56 25.32 -1.01 18.16
N SER A 57 24.84 -1.74 19.17
CA SER A 57 25.39 -1.71 20.54
C SER A 57 26.83 -2.19 20.56
N LEU A 58 27.17 -3.25 19.83
CA LEU A 58 28.54 -3.74 19.68
C LEU A 58 29.43 -2.70 19.02
N SER A 59 28.99 -2.08 17.93
CA SER A 59 29.76 -1.04 17.20
C SER A 59 29.96 0.20 18.05
N THR A 60 28.96 0.63 18.80
CA THR A 60 29.09 1.75 19.76
C THR A 60 30.05 1.41 20.90
N SER A 61 30.01 0.18 21.42
CA SER A 61 30.93 -0.30 22.46
C SER A 61 32.37 -0.37 21.96
N ILE A 62 32.62 -0.83 20.72
CA ILE A 62 33.92 -0.85 20.08
C ILE A 62 34.39 0.58 19.81
N GLY A 63 33.53 1.45 19.26
CA GLY A 63 33.85 2.87 19.04
C GLY A 63 34.20 3.58 20.34
N PHE A 64 33.51 3.28 21.41
CA PHE A 64 33.81 3.79 22.75
C PHE A 64 35.18 3.28 23.26
N MET A 65 35.50 1.99 23.08
CA MET A 65 36.80 1.44 23.42
C MET A 65 37.95 2.07 22.62
N ILE A 66 37.77 2.31 21.34
CA ILE A 66 38.74 3.01 20.48
C ILE A 66 38.92 4.45 20.96
N ALA A 67 37.83 5.16 21.25
CA ALA A 67 37.87 6.52 21.79
C ALA A 67 38.55 6.58 23.16
N LEU A 68 38.39 5.56 24.02
CA LEU A 68 39.09 5.41 25.29
C LEU A 68 40.60 5.20 25.10
N ASN A 69 41.02 4.45 24.10
CA ASN A 69 42.43 4.21 23.81
C ASN A 69 43.14 5.43 23.19
N ILE A 70 42.41 6.25 22.42
CA ILE A 70 42.91 7.46 21.78
C ILE A 70 42.93 8.65 22.76
N SER A 71 41.92 8.76 23.65
CA SER A 71 41.93 9.77 24.69
C SER A 71 42.85 9.35 25.82
N GLN A 72 43.87 10.19 26.12
CA GLN A 72 44.84 9.95 27.18
C GLN A 72 44.14 9.42 28.45
N LEU A 73 44.51 8.22 28.87
CA LEU A 73 43.96 7.50 30.04
C LEU A 73 43.89 8.40 31.30
N GLN A 74 44.79 9.38 31.40
CA GLN A 74 44.82 10.38 32.47
C GLN A 74 43.60 11.32 32.51
N LYS A 75 42.97 11.64 31.36
CA LYS A 75 41.75 12.46 31.33
C LYS A 75 40.53 11.67 31.77
N LEU A 76 40.52 10.37 31.49
CA LEU A 76 39.46 9.45 31.92
C LEU A 76 39.48 9.18 33.42
N ILE A 77 40.67 9.02 33.98
CA ILE A 77 40.83 8.86 35.43
C ILE A 77 40.35 10.13 36.18
N LYS A 78 40.44 11.29 35.54
CA LYS A 78 39.89 12.56 36.06
C LYS A 78 38.40 12.76 35.81
N GLY A 79 37.67 11.74 35.32
CA GLY A 79 36.21 11.81 35.14
C GLY A 79 35.74 12.52 33.85
N ALA A 80 36.62 12.87 32.93
CA ALA A 80 36.27 13.49 31.67
C ALA A 80 35.85 12.43 30.62
N LEU A 81 34.62 11.95 30.69
CA LEU A 81 34.01 11.13 29.63
C LEU A 81 33.92 11.94 28.33
N PRO A 82 34.07 11.34 27.14
CA PRO A 82 33.84 12.01 25.86
C PRO A 82 32.34 12.21 25.58
N LEU A 83 31.70 12.94 26.48
CA LEU A 83 30.22 13.12 26.52
C LEU A 83 29.65 13.71 25.24
N LYS A 84 30.42 14.63 24.59
CA LYS A 84 30.00 15.21 23.29
C LYS A 84 29.89 14.17 22.19
N ALA A 85 30.79 13.19 22.15
CA ALA A 85 30.74 12.12 21.15
C ALA A 85 29.55 11.16 21.40
N ILE A 86 29.33 10.81 22.67
CA ILE A 86 28.18 9.97 23.06
C ILE A 86 26.88 10.69 22.70
N PHE A 87 26.78 11.98 23.00
CA PHE A 87 25.61 12.81 22.69
C PHE A 87 25.34 12.88 21.18
N ALA A 88 26.38 13.07 20.36
CA ALA A 88 26.26 13.09 18.90
C ALA A 88 25.75 11.74 18.36
N ILE A 89 26.25 10.61 18.88
CA ILE A 89 25.79 9.28 18.51
C ILE A 89 24.30 9.09 18.85
N LEU A 90 23.87 9.51 20.02
CA LEU A 90 22.48 9.41 20.44
C LEU A 90 21.57 10.29 19.59
N LEU A 91 22.00 11.49 19.20
CA LEU A 91 21.26 12.37 18.28
C LEU A 91 21.11 11.75 16.88
N VAL A 92 22.18 11.11 16.36
CA VAL A 92 22.10 10.36 15.09
C VAL A 92 21.12 9.19 15.23
N GLY A 93 21.18 8.43 16.31
CA GLY A 93 20.23 7.37 16.62
C GLY A 93 18.79 7.87 16.65
N GLN A 94 18.56 9.03 17.26
CA GLN A 94 17.24 9.67 17.31
C GLN A 94 16.76 10.10 15.92
N CYS A 95 17.63 10.68 15.11
CA CYS A 95 17.33 11.04 13.72
C CYS A 95 16.90 9.80 12.92
N LEU A 96 17.62 8.69 13.02
CA LEU A 96 17.28 7.43 12.36
C LEU A 96 15.94 6.85 12.88
N ALA A 97 15.72 6.90 14.20
CA ALA A 97 14.45 6.45 14.78
C ALA A 97 13.27 7.25 14.22
N VAL A 98 13.35 8.57 14.17
CA VAL A 98 12.32 9.45 13.57
C VAL A 98 12.08 9.08 12.11
N CYS A 99 13.14 8.85 11.34
CA CYS A 99 13.06 8.46 9.94
C CYS A 99 12.30 7.12 9.79
N ILE A 100 12.69 6.10 10.54
CA ILE A 100 12.06 4.76 10.50
C ILE A 100 10.58 4.83 10.90
N ILE A 101 10.26 5.55 11.99
CA ILE A 101 8.87 5.70 12.44
C ILE A 101 8.03 6.40 11.37
N SER A 102 8.55 7.47 10.78
CA SER A 102 7.82 8.24 9.77
C SER A 102 7.57 7.44 8.49
N ILE A 103 8.57 6.68 8.01
CA ILE A 103 8.43 5.79 6.86
C ILE A 103 7.42 4.69 7.16
N GLY A 104 7.57 4.02 8.30
CA GLY A 104 6.69 2.93 8.70
C GLY A 104 5.25 3.39 8.89
N ALA A 105 5.02 4.51 9.57
CA ALA A 105 3.69 5.10 9.76
C ALA A 105 3.04 5.48 8.42
N SER A 106 3.79 6.12 7.51
CA SER A 106 3.30 6.49 6.19
C SER A 106 2.87 5.26 5.38
N ARG A 107 3.71 4.22 5.34
CA ARG A 107 3.39 2.96 4.64
C ARG A 107 2.20 2.25 5.28
N THR A 108 2.17 2.14 6.60
CA THR A 108 1.05 1.52 7.33
C THR A 108 -0.28 2.21 7.00
N LEU A 109 -0.33 3.55 7.03
CA LEU A 109 -1.55 4.30 6.70
C LEU A 109 -1.99 4.09 5.25
N THR A 110 -1.04 4.02 4.30
CA THR A 110 -1.34 3.70 2.90
C THR A 110 -2.00 2.32 2.78
N TYR A 111 -1.41 1.29 3.38
CA TYR A 111 -1.98 -0.06 3.32
C TYR A 111 -3.29 -0.22 4.10
N VAL A 112 -3.50 0.54 5.19
CA VAL A 112 -4.80 0.59 5.88
C VAL A 112 -5.86 1.20 4.97
N GLY A 113 -5.54 2.25 4.21
CA GLY A 113 -6.44 2.81 3.19
C GLY A 113 -6.79 1.78 2.11
N VAL A 114 -5.79 1.07 1.61
CA VAL A 114 -5.97 -0.03 0.64
C VAL A 114 -6.86 -1.14 1.21
N LEU A 115 -6.62 -1.56 2.45
CA LEU A 115 -7.43 -2.59 3.10
C LEU A 115 -8.88 -2.14 3.26
N HIS A 116 -9.10 -0.86 3.59
CA HIS A 116 -10.45 -0.29 3.65
C HIS A 116 -11.15 -0.36 2.29
N THR A 117 -10.48 0.03 1.20
CA THR A 117 -11.01 -0.08 -0.17
C THR A 117 -11.37 -1.52 -0.53
N LEU A 118 -10.51 -2.49 -0.22
CA LEU A 118 -10.80 -3.91 -0.41
C LEU A 118 -12.00 -4.36 0.43
N THR A 119 -12.09 -3.93 1.69
CA THR A 119 -13.20 -4.32 2.58
C THR A 119 -14.57 -3.86 2.05
N ILE A 120 -14.63 -2.71 1.36
CA ILE A 120 -15.86 -2.24 0.70
C ILE A 120 -16.33 -3.27 -0.36
N GLY A 121 -15.42 -3.93 -1.05
CA GLY A 121 -15.73 -4.95 -2.06
C GLY A 121 -16.09 -6.32 -1.49
N GLU A 122 -15.79 -6.60 -0.23
CA GLU A 122 -15.92 -7.94 0.36
C GLU A 122 -17.35 -8.51 0.24
N LYS A 123 -18.35 -7.70 0.58
CA LYS A 123 -19.76 -8.09 0.48
C LYS A 123 -20.16 -8.44 -0.95
N ALA A 124 -19.68 -7.64 -1.91
CA ALA A 124 -19.95 -7.88 -3.32
C ALA A 124 -19.35 -9.20 -3.82
N TRP A 125 -18.13 -9.54 -3.38
CA TRP A 125 -17.50 -10.83 -3.68
C TRP A 125 -18.21 -12.01 -3.01
N GLN A 126 -18.80 -11.82 -1.83
CA GLN A 126 -19.53 -12.88 -1.12
C GLN A 126 -20.88 -13.19 -1.73
N GLU A 127 -21.62 -12.14 -2.14
CA GLU A 127 -22.97 -12.26 -2.67
C GLU A 127 -23.03 -12.76 -4.12
N ARG A 128 -21.94 -12.60 -4.89
CA ARG A 128 -21.89 -13.02 -6.28
C ARG A 128 -21.40 -14.45 -6.42
N GLN A 129 -21.83 -15.09 -7.51
CA GLN A 129 -21.24 -16.37 -7.93
C GLN A 129 -19.73 -16.18 -8.17
N ASP A 130 -18.93 -17.19 -7.80
CA ASP A 130 -17.51 -17.18 -8.13
C ASP A 130 -17.32 -17.20 -9.64
N VAL A 131 -16.29 -16.49 -10.10
CA VAL A 131 -15.89 -16.43 -11.49
C VAL A 131 -14.42 -16.79 -11.60
N PHE A 132 -14.02 -17.31 -12.75
CA PHE A 132 -12.68 -17.79 -12.99
C PHE A 132 -11.98 -16.91 -14.02
N SER A 133 -10.75 -16.51 -13.73
CA SER A 133 -9.84 -15.84 -14.65
C SER A 133 -8.73 -16.78 -15.10
N LEU A 134 -8.16 -16.51 -16.26
CA LEU A 134 -7.09 -17.29 -16.85
C LEU A 134 -5.73 -16.60 -16.60
N SER A 135 -4.74 -17.38 -16.19
CA SER A 135 -3.34 -16.96 -16.30
C SER A 135 -2.74 -17.63 -17.53
N LEU A 136 -2.18 -16.84 -18.43
CA LEU A 136 -1.53 -17.35 -19.62
C LEU A 136 -0.08 -17.76 -19.30
N ASN A 137 0.40 -18.84 -19.93
CA ASN A 137 1.79 -19.27 -19.81
C ASN A 137 2.64 -18.73 -20.98
N ARG A 138 3.92 -19.08 -21.00
CA ARG A 138 4.84 -18.62 -22.05
C ARG A 138 4.46 -19.11 -23.45
N GLU A 139 3.81 -20.26 -23.56
CA GLU A 139 3.38 -20.84 -24.85
C GLU A 139 2.19 -20.09 -25.48
N ALA A 140 1.53 -19.21 -24.71
CA ALA A 140 0.54 -18.29 -25.24
C ALA A 140 1.15 -17.18 -26.12
N PHE A 141 2.47 -16.95 -26.04
CA PHE A 141 3.19 -15.90 -26.74
C PHE A 141 4.01 -16.50 -27.89
N ILE A 142 3.39 -16.68 -29.03
CA ILE A 142 3.98 -17.33 -30.20
C ILE A 142 4.65 -16.24 -31.06
N ALA A 143 5.91 -16.53 -31.49
CA ALA A 143 6.66 -15.63 -32.36
C ALA A 143 6.30 -15.80 -33.86
N ASP A 144 5.79 -16.97 -34.26
CA ASP A 144 5.33 -17.20 -35.62
C ASP A 144 3.92 -16.65 -35.83
N GLU A 145 3.78 -15.73 -36.77
CA GLU A 145 2.51 -15.00 -37.00
C GLU A 145 1.37 -15.90 -37.45
N ALA A 146 1.65 -16.92 -38.28
CA ALA A 146 0.60 -17.84 -38.75
C ALA A 146 0.06 -18.70 -37.58
N MET A 147 0.94 -19.18 -36.72
CA MET A 147 0.55 -19.92 -35.51
C MET A 147 -0.16 -19.01 -34.51
N ALA A 148 0.31 -17.77 -34.34
CA ALA A 148 -0.32 -16.78 -33.48
C ALA A 148 -1.74 -16.45 -33.98
N GLN A 149 -1.94 -16.28 -35.26
CA GLN A 149 -3.26 -16.07 -35.87
C GLN A 149 -4.19 -17.26 -35.61
N GLN A 150 -3.72 -18.48 -35.79
CA GLN A 150 -4.52 -19.66 -35.48
C GLN A 150 -4.92 -19.72 -34.01
N GLN A 151 -4.02 -19.37 -33.12
CA GLN A 151 -4.29 -19.32 -31.71
C GLN A 151 -5.34 -18.22 -31.35
N ARG A 152 -5.26 -17.03 -31.97
CA ARG A 152 -6.27 -15.97 -31.80
C ARG A 152 -7.65 -16.42 -32.24
N MET A 153 -7.76 -17.09 -33.38
CA MET A 153 -9.02 -17.70 -33.86
C MET A 153 -9.55 -18.73 -32.84
N ALA A 154 -8.71 -19.59 -32.31
CA ALA A 154 -9.11 -20.57 -31.32
C ALA A 154 -9.66 -19.87 -30.04
N TRP A 155 -9.00 -18.82 -29.55
CA TRP A 155 -9.52 -18.01 -28.44
C TRP A 155 -10.85 -17.34 -28.77
N SER A 156 -11.01 -16.77 -29.97
CA SER A 156 -12.26 -16.17 -30.41
C SER A 156 -13.41 -17.18 -30.37
N HIS A 157 -13.18 -18.40 -30.84
CA HIS A 157 -14.18 -19.47 -30.77
C HIS A 157 -14.55 -19.87 -29.33
N VAL A 158 -13.55 -19.97 -28.41
CA VAL A 158 -13.81 -20.22 -26.98
C VAL A 158 -14.70 -19.13 -26.39
N ILE A 159 -14.40 -17.87 -26.68
CA ILE A 159 -15.17 -16.73 -26.20
C ILE A 159 -16.59 -16.75 -26.76
N LEU A 160 -16.77 -16.94 -28.08
CA LEU A 160 -18.09 -16.98 -28.73
C LEU A 160 -18.97 -18.11 -28.18
N GLU A 161 -18.43 -19.35 -28.09
CA GLU A 161 -19.20 -20.47 -27.54
C GLU A 161 -19.52 -20.27 -26.04
N SER A 162 -18.61 -19.72 -25.29
CA SER A 162 -18.85 -19.37 -23.87
C SER A 162 -19.89 -18.26 -23.73
N TYR A 163 -19.85 -17.28 -24.63
CA TYR A 163 -20.82 -16.18 -24.64
C TYR A 163 -22.23 -16.68 -24.95
N ALA A 164 -22.41 -17.49 -25.98
CA ALA A 164 -23.70 -18.07 -26.35
C ALA A 164 -24.35 -18.88 -25.22
N LYS A 165 -23.54 -19.46 -24.31
CA LYS A 165 -24.01 -20.20 -23.13
C LYS A 165 -24.04 -19.36 -21.83
N ASN A 166 -23.90 -18.03 -21.93
CA ASN A 166 -23.83 -17.10 -20.80
C ASN A 166 -22.73 -17.43 -19.78
N ASN A 167 -21.64 -18.06 -20.24
CA ASN A 167 -20.53 -18.49 -19.39
C ASN A 167 -19.40 -17.46 -19.27
N VAL A 168 -19.24 -16.54 -20.23
CA VAL A 168 -18.17 -15.56 -20.24
C VAL A 168 -18.69 -14.13 -20.06
N MET A 169 -17.93 -13.31 -19.37
CA MET A 169 -18.15 -11.86 -19.30
C MET A 169 -16.82 -11.14 -19.43
N LEU A 170 -16.83 -10.00 -20.13
CA LEU A 170 -15.76 -9.00 -20.16
C LEU A 170 -16.08 -7.92 -19.13
N VAL A 171 -15.08 -7.52 -18.34
CA VAL A 171 -15.16 -6.38 -17.41
C VAL A 171 -13.82 -5.65 -17.46
N GLN A 172 -13.61 -4.89 -18.53
CA GLN A 172 -12.35 -4.18 -18.72
C GLN A 172 -12.45 -2.73 -18.25
N HIS A 173 -11.59 -2.37 -17.33
CA HIS A 173 -11.44 -1.02 -16.79
C HIS A 173 -10.00 -0.52 -17.01
N HIS A 174 -9.83 0.81 -17.01
CA HIS A 174 -8.53 1.46 -17.18
C HIS A 174 -7.99 2.02 -15.86
N LEU A 175 -8.32 1.41 -14.73
CA LEU A 175 -7.75 1.78 -13.44
C LEU A 175 -6.26 1.45 -13.44
N ARG A 176 -5.42 2.47 -13.54
CA ARG A 176 -3.97 2.34 -13.41
C ARG A 176 -3.49 2.91 -12.08
N HIS A 177 -2.31 2.52 -11.68
CA HIS A 177 -1.65 3.06 -10.49
C HIS A 177 -1.61 4.59 -10.56
N ASN A 178 -2.13 5.24 -9.57
CA ASN A 178 -2.27 6.65 -9.16
C ASN A 178 -1.34 7.75 -9.76
N THR A 179 -0.58 7.50 -10.80
CA THR A 179 0.48 8.42 -11.22
C THR A 179 0.20 9.19 -12.50
N ILE A 180 -0.72 8.74 -13.34
CA ILE A 180 -1.06 9.46 -14.55
C ILE A 180 -2.56 9.34 -14.79
N LYS A 181 -3.28 10.46 -14.62
CA LYS A 181 -4.64 10.60 -15.12
C LYS A 181 -4.53 10.73 -16.62
N GLU A 182 -4.75 9.64 -17.34
CA GLU A 182 -4.86 9.69 -18.79
C GLU A 182 -6.24 10.25 -19.13
N HIS A 183 -6.27 11.49 -19.59
CA HIS A 183 -7.45 12.11 -20.17
C HIS A 183 -7.35 11.99 -21.68
N THR A 184 -8.40 11.50 -22.32
CA THR A 184 -8.51 11.61 -23.77
C THR A 184 -9.33 12.85 -24.08
N ILE A 185 -8.76 13.74 -24.87
CA ILE A 185 -9.45 14.95 -25.34
C ILE A 185 -10.36 14.56 -26.48
N ILE A 186 -11.65 14.79 -26.27
CA ILE A 186 -12.66 14.66 -27.31
C ILE A 186 -13.03 16.06 -27.74
N GLU A 187 -12.93 16.36 -29.05
CA GLU A 187 -13.26 17.67 -29.61
C GLU A 187 -12.85 18.85 -28.72
N SER A 188 -11.92 19.60 -29.08
CA SER A 188 -11.36 20.87 -28.59
C SER A 188 -11.55 21.31 -27.11
N SER A 189 -12.36 20.67 -26.28
CA SER A 189 -12.60 21.11 -24.89
C SER A 189 -13.17 20.07 -23.91
N LYS A 190 -13.45 18.82 -24.32
CA LYS A 190 -13.99 17.80 -23.41
C LYS A 190 -12.99 16.68 -23.18
N GLU A 191 -12.71 16.43 -21.90
CA GLU A 191 -11.83 15.36 -21.46
C GLU A 191 -12.69 14.20 -20.94
N ILE A 192 -12.44 12.96 -21.44
CA ILE A 192 -12.93 11.75 -20.81
C ILE A 192 -11.85 11.21 -19.89
N PRO A 193 -12.10 11.12 -18.58
CA PRO A 193 -11.23 10.37 -17.71
C PRO A 193 -11.36 8.89 -18.07
N LEU A 194 -10.34 8.29 -18.68
CA LEU A 194 -10.33 6.88 -19.10
C LEU A 194 -10.58 5.95 -17.90
N GLU A 195 -10.19 6.35 -16.70
CA GLU A 195 -10.47 5.63 -15.45
C GLU A 195 -11.96 5.44 -15.13
N ARG A 196 -12.85 6.21 -15.78
CA ARG A 196 -14.31 6.07 -15.65
C ARG A 196 -14.96 5.26 -16.76
N VAL A 197 -14.19 4.82 -17.73
CA VAL A 197 -14.70 4.01 -18.85
C VAL A 197 -14.65 2.53 -18.48
N LEU A 198 -15.74 1.82 -18.74
CA LEU A 198 -15.89 0.40 -18.48
C LEU A 198 -16.39 -0.30 -19.76
N TYR A 199 -15.57 -1.21 -20.29
CA TYR A 199 -15.98 -2.07 -21.42
C TYR A 199 -16.48 -3.39 -20.89
N VAL A 200 -17.68 -3.79 -21.31
CA VAL A 200 -18.33 -4.99 -20.80
C VAL A 200 -19.07 -5.76 -21.90
N THR A 201 -19.33 -7.02 -21.64
CA THR A 201 -20.28 -7.79 -22.47
C THR A 201 -21.71 -7.68 -21.93
N PRO A 202 -22.74 -7.97 -22.74
CA PRO A 202 -24.14 -8.01 -22.27
C PRO A 202 -24.35 -8.93 -21.06
N ASN A 203 -23.61 -10.03 -20.96
CA ASN A 203 -23.68 -10.98 -19.83
C ASN A 203 -23.31 -10.35 -18.49
N TYR A 204 -22.41 -9.36 -18.49
CA TYR A 204 -22.08 -8.60 -17.30
C TYR A 204 -23.25 -7.71 -16.87
N ILE A 205 -23.86 -6.99 -17.80
CA ILE A 205 -25.05 -6.14 -17.50
C ILE A 205 -26.18 -6.98 -16.92
N GLN A 206 -26.39 -8.18 -17.43
CA GLN A 206 -27.37 -9.12 -16.90
C GLN A 206 -27.03 -9.56 -15.46
N SER A 207 -25.76 -9.80 -15.16
CA SER A 207 -25.29 -10.25 -13.85
C SER A 207 -25.36 -9.15 -12.79
N GLU A 208 -24.96 -7.92 -13.15
CA GLU A 208 -24.90 -6.80 -12.19
C GLU A 208 -26.24 -6.10 -12.02
N GLY A 209 -27.19 -6.28 -12.94
CA GLY A 209 -28.45 -5.55 -12.96
C GLY A 209 -28.26 -4.05 -13.07
N GLY A 210 -29.31 -3.29 -13.01
CA GLY A 210 -29.18 -1.85 -12.88
C GLY A 210 -29.63 -1.03 -14.03
N LEU A 211 -30.16 -1.67 -15.03
CA LEU A 211 -31.06 -1.03 -15.93
C LEU A 211 -32.44 -1.01 -15.26
N TYR A 212 -33.08 0.14 -15.27
CA TYR A 212 -34.39 0.33 -14.67
C TYR A 212 -35.51 -0.25 -15.54
N ASP A 213 -35.19 -0.51 -16.82
CA ASP A 213 -36.14 -1.01 -17.80
C ASP A 213 -35.71 -2.40 -18.30
N PHE A 214 -36.60 -3.36 -18.11
CA PHE A 214 -36.43 -4.73 -18.60
C PHE A 214 -36.26 -4.78 -20.11
N ASN A 215 -36.97 -3.91 -20.86
CA ASN A 215 -36.90 -3.87 -22.33
C ASN A 215 -35.51 -3.45 -22.79
N GLN A 216 -34.85 -2.49 -22.13
CA GLN A 216 -33.47 -2.07 -22.44
C GLN A 216 -32.46 -3.21 -22.23
N LEU A 217 -32.69 -4.05 -21.22
CA LEU A 217 -31.81 -5.21 -20.98
C LEU A 217 -31.93 -6.23 -22.11
N GLU A 218 -33.17 -6.49 -22.61
CA GLU A 218 -33.38 -7.41 -23.73
C GLU A 218 -32.80 -6.88 -25.04
N GLU A 219 -32.88 -5.57 -25.30
CA GLU A 219 -32.24 -4.92 -26.46
C GLU A 219 -30.72 -5.07 -26.39
N ILE A 220 -30.11 -4.85 -25.21
CA ILE A 220 -28.68 -5.00 -25.01
C ILE A 220 -28.22 -6.45 -25.18
N LYS A 221 -29.03 -7.44 -24.78
CA LYS A 221 -28.72 -8.86 -25.00
C LYS A 221 -28.74 -9.26 -26.46
N GLN A 222 -29.51 -8.58 -27.27
CA GLN A 222 -29.70 -8.86 -28.70
C GLN A 222 -28.76 -8.06 -29.59
N LEU A 223 -27.73 -7.38 -29.01
CA LEU A 223 -26.71 -6.67 -29.80
C LEU A 223 -26.06 -7.60 -30.80
N GLY A 224 -26.26 -7.29 -32.07
CA GLY A 224 -25.71 -8.03 -33.19
C GLY A 224 -24.29 -7.58 -33.58
N LYS A 225 -23.81 -8.15 -34.68
CA LYS A 225 -22.52 -7.77 -35.26
C LYS A 225 -22.56 -6.32 -35.73
N GLY A 226 -21.59 -5.51 -35.30
CA GLY A 226 -21.50 -4.08 -35.65
C GLY A 226 -22.36 -3.18 -34.77
N GLU A 227 -22.97 -3.70 -33.73
CA GLU A 227 -23.74 -2.92 -32.76
C GLU A 227 -23.04 -2.86 -31.43
N ILE A 228 -23.13 -1.69 -30.79
CA ILE A 228 -22.68 -1.45 -29.41
C ILE A 228 -23.78 -0.73 -28.63
N ALA A 229 -23.74 -0.84 -27.29
CA ALA A 229 -24.59 -0.01 -26.44
C ALA A 229 -23.72 0.89 -25.56
N LEU A 230 -24.13 2.14 -25.41
CA LEU A 230 -23.49 3.11 -24.54
C LEU A 230 -24.43 3.41 -23.38
N LEU A 231 -23.98 3.07 -22.14
CA LEU A 231 -24.73 3.44 -20.94
C LEU A 231 -24.04 4.66 -20.35
N LEU A 232 -24.70 5.80 -20.48
CA LEU A 232 -24.20 7.08 -20.00
C LEU A 232 -24.84 7.46 -18.67
N PRO A 233 -24.06 8.01 -17.72
CA PRO A 233 -24.61 8.71 -16.58
C PRO A 233 -25.58 9.80 -17.00
N LYS A 234 -26.70 10.01 -16.29
CA LYS A 234 -27.68 11.04 -16.61
C LYS A 234 -27.06 12.45 -16.68
N SER A 235 -26.05 12.70 -15.89
CA SER A 235 -25.28 13.96 -15.93
C SER A 235 -24.62 14.25 -17.27
N LEU A 236 -24.38 13.24 -18.10
CA LEU A 236 -23.75 13.36 -19.43
C LEU A 236 -24.77 13.36 -20.58
N GLN A 237 -26.07 13.39 -20.30
CA GLN A 237 -27.13 13.30 -21.30
C GLN A 237 -27.04 14.39 -22.39
N ASN A 238 -26.68 15.61 -22.01
CA ASN A 238 -26.60 16.73 -22.95
C ASN A 238 -25.46 16.59 -23.97
N ASP A 239 -24.48 15.75 -23.67
CA ASP A 239 -23.28 15.53 -24.49
C ASP A 239 -23.27 14.14 -25.14
N ALA A 240 -24.40 13.43 -25.11
CA ALA A 240 -24.50 12.04 -25.55
C ALA A 240 -24.00 11.83 -26.99
N SER A 241 -24.33 12.73 -27.91
CA SER A 241 -23.89 12.64 -29.31
C SER A 241 -22.37 12.72 -29.49
N VAL A 242 -21.69 13.47 -28.62
CA VAL A 242 -20.22 13.58 -28.66
C VAL A 242 -19.58 12.27 -28.19
N TYR A 243 -20.08 11.69 -27.11
CA TYR A 243 -19.60 10.41 -26.61
C TYR A 243 -19.93 9.27 -27.60
N GLN A 244 -21.09 9.32 -28.21
CA GLN A 244 -21.51 8.35 -29.22
C GLN A 244 -20.53 8.34 -30.40
N ALA A 245 -20.29 9.47 -31.04
CA ALA A 245 -19.38 9.58 -32.17
C ALA A 245 -17.95 9.13 -31.80
N TYR A 246 -17.47 9.51 -30.62
CA TYR A 246 -16.14 9.10 -30.15
C TYR A 246 -16.02 7.59 -29.97
N PHE A 247 -16.97 6.96 -29.30
CA PHE A 247 -16.89 5.52 -29.02
C PHE A 247 -17.16 4.68 -30.27
N GLU A 248 -18.02 5.11 -31.19
CA GLU A 248 -18.20 4.46 -32.49
C GLU A 248 -16.88 4.39 -33.27
N ASP A 249 -16.13 5.50 -33.35
CA ASP A 249 -14.83 5.53 -34.02
C ASP A 249 -13.78 4.71 -33.26
N MET A 250 -13.64 4.94 -31.96
CA MET A 250 -12.59 4.31 -31.15
C MET A 250 -12.80 2.79 -31.04
N VAL A 251 -14.02 2.34 -30.79
CA VAL A 251 -14.36 0.92 -30.73
C VAL A 251 -14.28 0.29 -32.12
N GLY A 252 -14.69 1.00 -33.17
CA GLY A 252 -14.56 0.54 -34.55
C GLY A 252 -13.11 0.20 -34.92
N LYS A 253 -12.17 1.03 -34.47
CA LYS A 253 -10.72 0.77 -34.61
C LYS A 253 -10.26 -0.39 -33.74
N LEU A 254 -10.76 -0.48 -32.50
CA LEU A 254 -10.43 -1.57 -31.58
C LEU A 254 -10.84 -2.94 -32.10
N LEU A 255 -12.04 -3.04 -32.69
CA LEU A 255 -12.58 -4.28 -33.24
C LEU A 255 -11.84 -4.77 -34.48
N ALA A 256 -11.27 -3.84 -35.25
CA ALA A 256 -10.53 -4.11 -36.48
C ALA A 256 -9.01 -4.13 -36.31
N ASP A 257 -8.52 -4.27 -35.09
CA ASP A 257 -7.08 -4.24 -34.73
C ASP A 257 -6.32 -2.96 -35.21
N GLY A 258 -7.02 -1.86 -35.39
CA GLY A 258 -6.43 -0.53 -35.62
C GLY A 258 -6.07 -0.16 -37.06
N GLU A 259 -5.98 -1.13 -38.00
CA GLU A 259 -5.66 -0.82 -39.41
C GLU A 259 -6.85 -0.33 -40.22
N ARG A 260 -8.05 -0.75 -39.86
CA ARG A 260 -9.33 -0.38 -40.48
C ARG A 260 -10.30 0.02 -39.39
N SER A 261 -11.31 0.81 -39.71
CA SER A 261 -12.43 1.07 -38.83
C SER A 261 -13.67 0.32 -39.33
N ILE A 262 -14.27 -0.44 -38.43
CA ILE A 262 -15.58 -1.04 -38.70
C ILE A 262 -16.63 0.02 -38.41
N SER A 263 -17.58 0.22 -39.33
CA SER A 263 -18.74 1.09 -39.06
C SER A 263 -19.61 0.46 -37.97
N LEU A 264 -19.76 1.16 -36.87
CA LEU A 264 -20.58 0.73 -35.72
C LEU A 264 -21.82 1.59 -35.63
N HIS A 265 -22.87 0.99 -35.09
CA HIS A 265 -24.06 1.70 -34.65
C HIS A 265 -24.20 1.55 -33.13
N SER A 266 -24.37 2.67 -32.42
CA SER A 266 -24.50 2.65 -30.97
C SER A 266 -25.91 3.07 -30.52
N ASN A 267 -26.48 2.27 -29.62
CA ASN A 267 -27.71 2.62 -28.91
C ASN A 267 -27.31 3.25 -27.56
N VAL A 268 -27.89 4.42 -27.24
CA VAL A 268 -27.57 5.17 -26.02
C VAL A 268 -28.64 4.94 -24.96
N TYR A 269 -28.21 4.54 -23.78
CA TYR A 269 -29.05 4.35 -22.59
C TYR A 269 -28.52 5.19 -21.44
N TYR A 270 -29.42 5.57 -20.50
CA TYR A 270 -29.01 6.40 -19.36
C TYR A 270 -29.08 5.64 -18.06
N ILE A 271 -28.03 5.75 -17.25
CA ILE A 271 -27.90 5.13 -15.93
C ILE A 271 -27.88 6.19 -14.83
N SER A 272 -28.18 5.77 -13.59
CA SER A 272 -28.11 6.67 -12.44
C SER A 272 -26.67 7.05 -12.08
N ASP A 273 -26.45 8.34 -11.78
CA ASP A 273 -25.17 8.85 -11.30
C ASP A 273 -24.79 8.32 -9.90
N GLU A 274 -25.73 7.80 -9.15
CA GLU A 274 -25.49 7.27 -7.80
C GLU A 274 -25.07 5.79 -7.79
N LYS A 275 -25.31 5.08 -8.89
CA LYS A 275 -25.04 3.65 -8.95
C LYS A 275 -23.54 3.37 -9.00
N ARG A 276 -23.11 2.43 -8.16
CA ARG A 276 -21.78 1.84 -8.19
C ARG A 276 -21.82 0.52 -8.96
N TRP A 277 -20.87 0.35 -9.85
CA TRP A 277 -20.71 -0.84 -10.67
C TRP A 277 -19.52 -1.66 -10.19
N PHE A 278 -19.74 -2.92 -9.88
CA PHE A 278 -18.71 -3.83 -9.40
C PHE A 278 -17.83 -4.31 -10.56
N ILE A 279 -16.51 -4.13 -10.46
CA ILE A 279 -15.60 -4.34 -11.58
C ILE A 279 -14.78 -5.62 -11.51
N TYR A 280 -15.08 -6.53 -10.59
CA TYR A 280 -14.37 -7.80 -10.41
C TYR A 280 -12.84 -7.65 -10.30
N ASN A 281 -12.37 -6.53 -9.78
CA ASN A 281 -10.95 -6.23 -9.72
C ASN A 281 -10.25 -7.09 -8.65
N HIS A 282 -9.39 -7.98 -9.09
CA HIS A 282 -8.57 -8.84 -8.25
C HIS A 282 -7.06 -8.59 -8.46
N THR A 283 -6.71 -7.56 -9.26
CA THR A 283 -5.32 -7.22 -9.57
C THR A 283 -4.69 -6.32 -8.50
N PRO A 284 -3.37 -6.42 -8.26
CA PRO A 284 -2.67 -5.55 -7.30
C PRO A 284 -2.35 -4.15 -7.87
N ILE A 285 -2.76 -3.85 -9.11
CA ILE A 285 -2.44 -2.58 -9.78
C ILE A 285 -3.26 -1.44 -9.20
N ASN A 286 -4.55 -1.70 -8.97
CA ASN A 286 -5.48 -0.79 -8.32
C ASN A 286 -6.41 -1.64 -7.44
N TYR A 287 -6.80 -1.12 -6.27
CA TYR A 287 -7.61 -1.85 -5.30
C TYR A 287 -9.09 -1.47 -5.32
N GLU A 288 -9.49 -0.54 -6.18
CA GLU A 288 -10.89 -0.14 -6.34
C GLU A 288 -11.73 -1.33 -6.78
N GLN A 289 -12.87 -1.51 -6.12
CA GLN A 289 -13.79 -2.61 -6.37
C GLN A 289 -15.04 -2.16 -7.12
N PHE A 290 -15.27 -0.85 -7.15
CA PHE A 290 -16.44 -0.25 -7.79
C PHE A 290 -16.04 1.00 -8.57
N LEU A 291 -16.69 1.19 -9.70
CA LEU A 291 -16.72 2.49 -10.39
C LEU A 291 -18.06 3.18 -10.11
N GLN A 292 -18.00 4.44 -9.73
CA GLN A 292 -19.17 5.27 -9.55
C GLN A 292 -19.49 6.01 -10.83
N ALA A 293 -20.73 5.91 -11.28
CA ALA A 293 -21.23 6.56 -12.51
C ALA A 293 -20.25 6.37 -13.70
N PRO A 294 -19.83 5.14 -14.03
CA PRO A 294 -18.96 4.91 -15.15
C PRO A 294 -19.69 5.17 -16.47
N LEU A 295 -18.91 5.52 -17.49
CA LEU A 295 -19.34 5.44 -18.86
C LEU A 295 -19.13 4.00 -19.32
N ILE A 296 -20.21 3.27 -19.60
CA ILE A 296 -20.14 1.84 -19.92
C ILE A 296 -20.34 1.65 -21.42
N VAL A 297 -19.39 0.95 -22.04
CA VAL A 297 -19.45 0.53 -23.43
C VAL A 297 -19.72 -0.97 -23.46
N VAL A 298 -20.87 -1.36 -23.95
CA VAL A 298 -21.27 -2.76 -24.07
C VAL A 298 -20.90 -3.29 -25.45
N LEU A 299 -20.09 -4.31 -25.47
CA LEU A 299 -19.53 -4.94 -26.68
C LEU A 299 -20.06 -6.34 -26.84
N SER A 300 -20.65 -6.64 -28.00
CA SER A 300 -20.96 -8.04 -28.36
C SER A 300 -19.68 -8.74 -28.83
N PRO A 301 -19.33 -9.92 -28.28
CA PRO A 301 -18.21 -10.70 -28.78
C PRO A 301 -18.32 -11.05 -30.27
N GLU A 302 -19.52 -11.09 -30.82
CA GLU A 302 -19.79 -11.34 -32.25
C GLU A 302 -19.32 -10.21 -33.18
N SER A 303 -19.11 -9.01 -32.62
CA SER A 303 -18.62 -7.83 -33.37
C SER A 303 -17.13 -7.85 -33.63
N PHE A 304 -16.36 -8.70 -32.90
CA PHE A 304 -14.92 -8.79 -33.07
C PHE A 304 -14.54 -9.63 -34.30
N GLU A 305 -13.43 -9.29 -34.95
CA GLU A 305 -12.81 -10.17 -35.92
C GLU A 305 -12.22 -11.41 -35.23
N GLU A 306 -12.31 -12.57 -35.89
CA GLU A 306 -11.84 -13.85 -35.33
C GLU A 306 -10.34 -13.86 -35.01
N THR A 307 -9.55 -13.01 -35.69
CA THR A 307 -8.11 -12.88 -35.53
C THR A 307 -7.70 -11.78 -34.55
N SER A 308 -8.67 -11.11 -33.93
CA SER A 308 -8.41 -9.95 -33.11
C SER A 308 -7.45 -10.23 -31.93
N TYR A 309 -6.48 -9.33 -31.73
CA TYR A 309 -5.57 -9.32 -30.58
C TYR A 309 -6.27 -8.96 -29.26
N PHE A 310 -7.46 -8.41 -29.33
CA PHE A 310 -8.17 -7.91 -28.16
C PHE A 310 -8.32 -8.98 -27.08
N TRP A 311 -8.81 -10.17 -27.47
CA TRP A 311 -9.07 -11.24 -26.51
C TRP A 311 -7.81 -11.75 -25.83
N GLY A 312 -6.69 -11.90 -26.55
CA GLY A 312 -5.42 -12.30 -25.98
C GLY A 312 -4.92 -11.34 -24.89
N ASN A 313 -5.15 -10.04 -25.08
CA ASN A 313 -4.77 -9.01 -24.12
C ASN A 313 -5.75 -8.89 -22.94
N ALA A 314 -7.04 -9.13 -23.18
CA ALA A 314 -8.08 -9.00 -22.15
C ALA A 314 -8.21 -10.24 -21.25
N LEU A 315 -7.89 -11.43 -21.76
CA LEU A 315 -8.09 -12.71 -21.08
C LEU A 315 -7.49 -12.81 -19.67
N PRO A 316 -6.25 -12.36 -19.41
CA PRO A 316 -5.66 -12.56 -18.08
C PRO A 316 -6.34 -11.77 -16.96
N ASP A 317 -6.79 -10.54 -17.26
CA ASP A 317 -7.17 -9.58 -16.24
C ASP A 317 -8.64 -9.17 -16.27
N PHE A 318 -9.31 -9.29 -17.42
CA PHE A 318 -10.61 -8.67 -17.65
C PHE A 318 -11.69 -9.63 -18.17
N VAL A 319 -11.34 -10.85 -18.51
CA VAL A 319 -12.30 -11.87 -18.98
C VAL A 319 -12.52 -12.89 -17.87
N PHE A 320 -13.79 -13.08 -17.53
CA PHE A 320 -14.20 -13.96 -16.45
C PHE A 320 -15.17 -15.03 -16.95
N PHE A 321 -15.00 -16.24 -16.47
CA PHE A 321 -15.84 -17.40 -16.79
C PHE A 321 -16.61 -17.84 -15.53
N LYS A 322 -17.88 -18.21 -15.71
CA LYS A 322 -18.76 -18.62 -14.59
C LYS A 322 -18.68 -20.13 -14.32
N ASP A 323 -18.50 -20.94 -15.36
CA ASP A 323 -18.42 -22.38 -15.27
C ASP A 323 -17.03 -22.87 -15.70
N LYS A 324 -16.33 -23.43 -14.75
CA LYS A 324 -14.97 -23.93 -14.91
C LYS A 324 -14.93 -25.17 -15.79
N GLU A 325 -15.84 -26.11 -15.58
CA GLU A 325 -15.84 -27.40 -16.29
C GLU A 325 -16.13 -27.20 -17.78
N MET A 326 -17.07 -26.33 -18.07
CA MET A 326 -17.38 -25.95 -19.44
C MET A 326 -16.18 -25.27 -20.13
N LEU A 327 -15.48 -24.38 -19.41
CA LEU A 327 -14.29 -23.74 -19.96
C LEU A 327 -13.21 -24.77 -20.26
N GLU A 328 -12.92 -25.71 -19.34
CA GLU A 328 -11.93 -26.76 -19.53
C GLU A 328 -12.25 -27.63 -20.76
N GLN A 329 -13.53 -27.96 -20.99
CA GLN A 329 -13.97 -28.69 -22.20
C GLN A 329 -13.73 -27.89 -23.50
N LEU A 330 -13.97 -26.57 -23.47
CA LEU A 330 -13.71 -25.72 -24.64
C LEU A 330 -12.21 -25.57 -24.93
N LEU A 331 -11.40 -25.46 -23.88
CA LEU A 331 -9.95 -25.40 -24.02
C LEU A 331 -9.37 -26.68 -24.61
N ASP A 332 -9.92 -27.82 -24.23
CA ASP A 332 -9.56 -29.12 -24.82
C ASP A 332 -9.98 -29.21 -26.28
N LYS A 333 -11.23 -28.84 -26.58
CA LYS A 333 -11.78 -28.80 -27.93
C LYS A 333 -10.95 -28.00 -28.92
N TYR A 334 -10.41 -26.86 -28.48
CA TYR A 334 -9.64 -25.92 -29.29
C TYR A 334 -8.11 -26.06 -29.11
N ASN A 335 -7.64 -27.10 -28.41
CA ASN A 335 -6.22 -27.37 -28.14
C ASN A 335 -5.46 -26.21 -27.48
N LEU A 336 -6.11 -25.49 -26.57
CA LEU A 336 -5.54 -24.35 -25.89
C LEU A 336 -5.01 -24.63 -24.45
N GLN A 337 -5.06 -25.88 -23.99
CA GLN A 337 -4.64 -26.28 -22.64
C GLN A 337 -3.19 -25.90 -22.34
N ASN A 338 -2.28 -26.06 -23.31
CA ASN A 338 -0.86 -25.75 -23.14
C ASN A 338 -0.58 -24.25 -23.06
N THR A 339 -1.55 -23.39 -23.43
CA THR A 339 -1.40 -21.93 -23.36
C THR A 339 -1.76 -21.36 -22.00
N ILE A 340 -2.35 -22.18 -21.12
CA ILE A 340 -2.84 -21.78 -19.83
C ILE A 340 -1.86 -22.16 -18.74
N GLY A 341 -1.46 -21.18 -17.93
CA GLY A 341 -0.66 -21.41 -16.74
C GLY A 341 -1.50 -21.92 -15.58
N SER A 342 -2.65 -21.30 -15.36
CA SER A 342 -3.59 -21.66 -14.30
C SER A 342 -4.98 -21.09 -14.55
N LEU A 343 -5.97 -21.76 -14.00
CA LEU A 343 -7.35 -21.28 -13.90
C LEU A 343 -7.60 -20.89 -12.44
N LEU A 344 -7.82 -19.61 -12.20
CA LEU A 344 -7.88 -19.03 -10.86
C LEU A 344 -9.30 -18.59 -10.53
N SER A 345 -9.80 -19.00 -9.36
CA SER A 345 -10.99 -18.38 -8.77
C SER A 345 -10.68 -16.92 -8.45
N SER A 346 -11.43 -16.00 -9.04
CA SER A 346 -11.25 -14.56 -8.81
C SER A 346 -11.53 -14.19 -7.36
N LYS A 347 -12.49 -14.86 -6.72
CA LYS A 347 -12.78 -14.72 -5.28
C LYS A 347 -11.61 -15.19 -4.41
N GLN A 348 -10.98 -16.31 -4.77
CA GLN A 348 -9.80 -16.78 -4.06
C GLN A 348 -8.63 -15.83 -4.26
N HIS A 349 -8.46 -15.30 -5.47
CA HIS A 349 -7.40 -14.32 -5.79
C HIS A 349 -7.61 -13.02 -4.98
N TYR A 350 -8.83 -12.49 -4.97
CA TYR A 350 -9.19 -11.34 -4.13
C TYR A 350 -8.88 -11.59 -2.64
N ASN A 351 -9.24 -12.76 -2.11
CA ASN A 351 -8.94 -13.11 -0.72
C ASN A 351 -7.42 -13.18 -0.45
N THR A 352 -6.65 -13.67 -1.41
CA THR A 352 -5.19 -13.71 -1.33
C THR A 352 -4.60 -12.30 -1.36
N LEU A 353 -5.10 -11.44 -2.24
CA LEU A 353 -4.71 -10.03 -2.32
C LEU A 353 -4.98 -9.32 -0.98
N ARG A 354 -6.16 -9.51 -0.40
CA ARG A 354 -6.52 -8.94 0.91
C ARG A 354 -5.59 -9.43 2.02
N LYS A 355 -5.27 -10.72 2.06
CA LYS A 355 -4.31 -11.30 3.02
C LYS A 355 -2.91 -10.71 2.85
N ASN A 356 -2.46 -10.52 1.62
CA ASN A 356 -1.17 -9.91 1.34
C ASN A 356 -1.10 -8.46 1.85
N VAL A 357 -2.17 -7.67 1.65
CA VAL A 357 -2.25 -6.31 2.18
C VAL A 357 -2.25 -6.30 3.72
N GLN A 358 -2.94 -7.24 4.36
CA GLN A 358 -2.88 -7.40 5.82
C GLN A 358 -1.46 -7.73 6.29
N LEU A 359 -0.73 -8.58 5.56
CA LEU A 359 0.66 -8.90 5.87
C LEU A 359 1.57 -7.66 5.73
N GLU A 360 1.39 -6.86 4.69
CA GLU A 360 2.13 -5.61 4.48
C GLU A 360 1.90 -4.61 5.64
N ILE A 361 0.66 -4.51 6.14
CA ILE A 361 0.37 -3.69 7.34
C ILE A 361 1.18 -4.19 8.53
N LEU A 362 1.22 -5.50 8.78
CA LEU A 362 2.00 -6.08 9.87
C LEU A 362 3.50 -5.77 9.73
N MET A 363 4.04 -5.98 8.52
CA MET A 363 5.46 -5.79 8.26
C MET A 363 5.88 -4.32 8.38
N THR A 364 4.99 -3.38 8.13
CA THR A 364 5.28 -1.94 8.29
C THR A 364 4.99 -1.42 9.70
N LEU A 365 3.97 -1.94 10.35
CA LEU A 365 3.59 -1.53 11.71
C LEU A 365 4.60 -2.00 12.78
N SER A 366 5.12 -3.21 12.65
CA SER A 366 6.05 -3.79 13.63
C SER A 366 7.32 -2.95 13.81
N PRO A 367 8.09 -2.59 12.76
CA PRO A 367 9.25 -1.72 12.92
C PRO A 367 8.88 -0.31 13.35
N THR A 368 7.68 0.19 13.02
CA THR A 368 7.18 1.48 13.49
C THR A 368 7.03 1.49 15.01
N ILE A 369 6.39 0.47 15.58
CA ILE A 369 6.21 0.32 17.02
C ILE A 369 7.57 0.18 17.72
N LEU A 370 8.47 -0.66 17.21
CA LEU A 370 9.82 -0.82 17.73
C LEU A 370 10.61 0.49 17.67
N GLY A 371 10.45 1.25 16.60
CA GLY A 371 11.05 2.57 16.45
C GLY A 371 10.55 3.55 17.51
N ILE A 372 9.27 3.55 17.83
CA ILE A 372 8.69 4.38 18.89
C ILE A 372 9.31 4.03 20.25
N PHE A 373 9.37 2.75 20.61
CA PHE A 373 10.01 2.33 21.86
C PHE A 373 11.49 2.71 21.91
N THR A 374 12.22 2.49 20.81
CA THR A 374 13.63 2.89 20.70
C THR A 374 13.80 4.39 20.86
N SER A 375 12.94 5.19 20.25
CA SER A 375 12.96 6.65 20.36
C SER A 375 12.73 7.10 21.81
N ILE A 376 11.77 6.51 22.52
CA ILE A 376 11.49 6.80 23.93
C ILE A 376 12.71 6.47 24.80
N LEU A 377 13.33 5.31 24.59
CA LEU A 377 14.55 4.90 25.31
C LEU A 377 15.71 5.85 25.04
N LEU A 378 15.91 6.25 23.78
CA LEU A 378 16.96 7.22 23.40
C LEU A 378 16.73 8.56 24.08
N PHE A 379 15.52 9.11 24.06
CA PHE A 379 15.20 10.36 24.75
C PHE A 379 15.46 10.26 26.26
N ASN A 380 15.03 9.18 26.89
CA ASN A 380 15.26 8.96 28.30
C ASN A 380 16.76 8.90 28.63
N THR A 381 17.54 8.17 27.84
CA THR A 381 19.00 8.06 28.02
C THR A 381 19.70 9.42 27.79
N MET A 382 19.30 10.15 26.75
CA MET A 382 19.84 11.49 26.48
C MET A 382 19.54 12.46 27.62
N ASN A 383 18.31 12.44 28.15
CA ASN A 383 17.93 13.29 29.27
C ASN A 383 18.73 12.95 30.54
N LEU A 384 18.87 11.67 30.89
CA LEU A 384 19.68 11.24 32.02
C LEU A 384 21.13 11.72 31.87
N LEU A 385 21.71 11.53 30.70
CA LEU A 385 23.07 11.94 30.40
C LEU A 385 23.24 13.47 30.50
N TYR A 386 22.27 14.21 29.98
CA TYR A 386 22.22 15.67 30.05
C TYR A 386 22.20 16.16 31.49
N PHE A 387 21.30 15.65 32.34
CA PHE A 387 21.22 16.06 33.73
C PHE A 387 22.48 15.67 34.52
N GLU A 388 23.02 14.49 34.33
CA GLU A 388 24.28 14.07 34.98
C GLU A 388 25.45 14.97 34.57
N THR A 389 25.56 15.31 33.28
CA THR A 389 26.66 16.09 32.74
C THR A 389 26.63 17.55 33.19
N PHE A 390 25.44 18.17 33.14
CA PHE A 390 25.27 19.57 33.37
C PHE A 390 24.67 19.88 34.76
N LYS A 391 24.63 18.91 35.65
CA LYS A 391 24.03 18.99 36.97
C LYS A 391 24.42 20.27 37.75
N ARG A 392 25.73 20.57 37.78
CA ARG A 392 26.24 21.73 38.46
C ARG A 392 25.86 23.06 37.79
N GLU A 393 25.91 23.09 36.46
CA GLU A 393 25.57 24.27 35.68
C GLU A 393 24.07 24.57 35.78
N ILE A 394 23.22 23.54 35.69
CA ILE A 394 21.79 23.62 35.86
C ILE A 394 21.42 24.18 37.26
N ALA A 395 22.09 23.68 38.31
CA ALA A 395 21.87 24.13 39.67
C ALA A 395 22.21 25.63 39.83
N ILE A 396 23.36 26.08 39.32
CA ILE A 396 23.80 27.48 39.40
C ILE A 396 22.82 28.39 38.63
N LYS A 397 22.47 28.05 37.41
CA LYS A 397 21.54 28.83 36.57
C LYS A 397 20.14 28.91 37.19
N ARG A 398 19.70 27.84 37.85
CA ARG A 398 18.40 27.80 38.54
C ARG A 398 18.40 28.70 39.76
N ILE A 399 19.46 28.70 40.56
CA ILE A 399 19.63 29.62 41.69
C ILE A 399 19.62 31.08 41.22
N ALA A 400 20.16 31.35 40.02
CA ALA A 400 20.11 32.66 39.37
C ALA A 400 18.72 33.03 38.81
N GLY A 401 17.69 32.18 38.98
CA GLY A 401 16.29 32.47 38.61
C GLY A 401 15.97 32.24 37.12
N MET A 402 16.80 31.54 36.38
CA MET A 402 16.52 31.23 34.95
C MET A 402 15.29 30.34 34.80
N ARG A 403 14.44 30.67 33.81
CA ARG A 403 13.26 29.89 33.45
C ARG A 403 13.60 28.58 32.78
N PHE A 404 12.68 27.61 32.78
CA PHE A 404 12.87 26.28 32.19
C PHE A 404 13.38 26.33 30.75
N ILE A 405 12.78 27.17 29.90
CA ILE A 405 13.18 27.29 28.47
C ILE A 405 14.59 27.91 28.33
N GLU A 406 14.93 28.88 29.16
CA GLU A 406 16.26 29.51 29.15
C GLU A 406 17.34 28.53 29.63
N LEU A 407 16.97 27.65 30.55
CA LEU A 407 17.86 26.65 31.12
C LEU A 407 18.14 25.47 30.18
N HIS A 408 17.10 25.00 29.49
CA HIS A 408 17.15 23.77 28.66
C HIS A 408 17.03 24.06 27.16
N GLY A 409 16.96 25.32 26.71
CA GLY A 409 16.66 25.69 25.32
C GLY A 409 17.68 25.17 24.30
N SER A 410 18.98 25.22 24.60
CA SER A 410 20.04 24.70 23.72
C SER A 410 19.88 23.20 23.52
N TYR A 411 19.64 22.46 24.60
CA TYR A 411 19.42 21.02 24.55
C TYR A 411 18.16 20.63 23.76
N LEU A 412 17.06 21.33 24.00
CA LEU A 412 15.83 21.15 23.24
C LEU A 412 16.03 21.48 21.76
N GLY A 413 16.80 22.53 21.44
CA GLY A 413 17.16 22.89 20.08
C GLY A 413 17.88 21.77 19.32
N GLU A 414 18.83 21.08 19.99
CA GLU A 414 19.52 19.92 19.40
C GLU A 414 18.58 18.76 19.14
N GLN A 415 17.64 18.47 20.04
CA GLN A 415 16.63 17.43 19.85
C GLN A 415 15.67 17.76 18.69
N VAL A 416 15.19 19.00 18.62
CA VAL A 416 14.34 19.48 17.51
C VAL A 416 15.10 19.39 16.20
N GLY A 417 16.37 19.83 16.17
CA GLY A 417 17.21 19.75 14.98
C GLY A 417 17.37 18.33 14.47
N SER A 418 17.68 17.35 15.35
CA SER A 418 17.79 15.95 14.97
C SER A 418 16.48 15.36 14.45
N ALA A 419 15.35 15.73 15.07
CA ALA A 419 14.04 15.28 14.63
C ALA A 419 13.65 15.85 13.26
N LEU A 420 13.98 17.13 13.00
CA LEU A 420 13.74 17.77 11.69
C LEU A 420 14.59 17.16 10.57
N ILE A 421 15.84 16.79 10.85
CA ILE A 421 16.69 16.07 9.88
C ILE A 421 16.08 14.71 9.57
N GLY A 422 15.68 13.94 10.59
CA GLY A 422 15.01 12.65 10.41
C GLY A 422 13.70 12.76 9.61
N MET A 423 12.92 13.81 9.87
CA MET A 423 11.72 14.13 9.11
C MET A 423 12.04 14.42 7.63
N GLY A 424 13.07 15.23 7.37
CA GLY A 424 13.49 15.59 6.01
C GLY A 424 13.87 14.35 5.19
N LEU A 425 14.64 13.42 5.79
CA LEU A 425 15.00 12.14 5.17
C LEU A 425 13.77 11.29 4.89
N ALA A 426 12.84 11.19 5.85
CA ALA A 426 11.59 10.44 5.67
C ALA A 426 10.70 11.05 4.58
N MET A 427 10.57 12.38 4.52
CA MET A 427 9.81 13.08 3.48
C MET A 427 10.37 12.84 2.09
N PHE A 428 11.70 12.83 1.95
CA PHE A 428 12.35 12.51 0.68
C PHE A 428 11.99 11.09 0.20
N MET A 429 11.92 10.12 1.11
CA MET A 429 11.62 8.73 0.78
C MET A 429 10.11 8.45 0.56
N THR A 430 9.22 9.08 1.34
CA THR A 430 7.79 8.74 1.35
C THR A 430 6.91 9.74 0.62
N LYS A 431 7.43 10.95 0.35
CA LYS A 431 6.67 12.10 -0.17
C LYS A 431 5.46 12.49 0.72
N SER A 432 5.39 11.97 1.94
CA SER A 432 4.28 12.22 2.88
C SER A 432 4.69 13.24 3.95
N VAL A 433 4.36 14.51 3.70
CA VAL A 433 4.67 15.63 4.62
C VAL A 433 3.84 15.54 5.92
N ILE A 434 2.54 15.29 5.78
CA ILE A 434 1.59 15.35 6.90
C ILE A 434 1.91 14.27 7.95
N VAL A 435 2.16 13.03 7.51
CA VAL A 435 2.47 11.93 8.43
C VAL A 435 3.81 12.16 9.14
N SER A 436 4.83 12.57 8.39
CA SER A 436 6.16 12.85 8.96
C SER A 436 6.12 13.99 9.99
N LEU A 437 5.36 15.05 9.70
CA LEU A 437 5.15 16.16 10.64
C LEU A 437 4.41 15.70 11.90
N GLY A 438 3.34 14.90 11.75
CA GLY A 438 2.58 14.34 12.88
C GLY A 438 3.47 13.49 13.80
N VAL A 439 4.33 12.64 13.22
CA VAL A 439 5.29 11.83 13.98
C VAL A 439 6.26 12.71 14.76
N VAL A 440 6.84 13.72 14.14
CA VAL A 440 7.79 14.63 14.81
C VAL A 440 7.13 15.37 15.95
N VAL A 441 5.94 15.93 15.73
CA VAL A 441 5.19 16.63 16.78
C VAL A 441 4.91 15.69 17.96
N ALA A 442 4.46 14.47 17.72
CA ALA A 442 4.20 13.48 18.76
C ALA A 442 5.46 13.13 19.56
N LEU A 443 6.60 12.93 18.88
CA LEU A 443 7.88 12.62 19.53
C LEU A 443 8.43 13.81 20.33
N LEU A 444 8.30 15.03 19.84
CA LEU A 444 8.72 16.23 20.56
C LEU A 444 7.87 16.48 21.80
N ILE A 445 6.57 16.26 21.74
CA ILE A 445 5.69 16.30 22.92
C ILE A 445 6.14 15.26 23.95
N ASN A 446 6.40 14.02 23.51
CA ASN A 446 6.90 12.97 24.41
C ASN A 446 8.25 13.35 25.03
N SER A 447 9.21 13.87 24.24
CA SER A 447 10.50 14.36 24.74
C SER A 447 10.34 15.45 25.78
N TRP A 448 9.48 16.45 25.53
CA TRP A 448 9.15 17.51 26.47
C TRP A 448 8.59 16.97 27.78
N MET A 449 7.65 16.02 27.72
CA MET A 449 7.07 15.40 28.90
C MET A 449 8.12 14.65 29.73
N LEU A 450 9.00 13.86 29.08
CA LEU A 450 10.06 13.14 29.75
C LEU A 450 11.06 14.10 30.42
N LEU A 451 11.49 15.15 29.72
CA LEU A 451 12.40 16.13 30.24
C LEU A 451 11.82 16.88 31.48
N ASN A 452 10.57 17.30 31.37
CA ASN A 452 9.89 17.98 32.47
C ASN A 452 9.73 17.11 33.72
N ASN A 453 9.40 15.81 33.51
CA ASN A 453 9.30 14.86 34.61
C ASN A 453 10.65 14.60 35.29
N GLN A 454 11.73 14.53 34.53
CA GLN A 454 13.07 14.38 35.09
C GLN A 454 13.54 15.65 35.79
N ALA A 455 13.29 16.84 35.24
CA ALA A 455 13.61 18.09 35.88
C ALA A 455 12.93 18.24 37.26
N LYS A 456 11.66 17.82 37.36
CA LYS A 456 10.92 17.79 38.64
C LYS A 456 11.49 16.76 39.64
N ARG A 457 11.99 15.62 39.17
CA ARG A 457 12.67 14.62 40.03
C ARG A 457 13.97 15.16 40.60
N GLU A 458 14.81 15.75 39.77
CA GLU A 458 16.06 16.36 40.18
C GLU A 458 15.85 17.50 41.18
N GLU A 459 14.81 18.30 40.98
CA GLU A 459 14.42 19.37 41.93
C GLU A 459 14.09 18.83 43.33
N LYS A 460 13.32 17.74 43.40
CA LYS A 460 12.98 17.08 44.67
C LYS A 460 14.23 16.53 45.36
N ILE A 461 15.16 15.91 44.63
CA ILE A 461 16.41 15.38 45.16
C ILE A 461 17.28 16.53 45.70
N GLN A 462 17.42 17.63 44.97
CA GLN A 462 18.20 18.77 45.41
C GLN A 462 17.60 19.42 46.68
N LEU A 463 16.28 19.57 46.77
CA LEU A 463 15.60 20.06 47.94
C LEU A 463 15.76 19.14 49.16
N SER A 464 15.74 17.81 48.95
CA SER A 464 15.96 16.85 50.04
C SER A 464 17.39 16.92 50.59
N VAL A 465 18.39 17.11 49.72
CA VAL A 465 19.80 17.28 50.11
C VAL A 465 20.02 18.60 50.86
N LEU A 466 19.36 19.68 50.44
CA LEU A 466 19.42 20.98 51.12
C LEU A 466 18.71 20.98 52.51
N ASN A 467 17.67 20.16 52.65
CA ASN A 467 16.92 20.02 53.89
C ASN A 467 17.49 18.97 54.87
N GLY A 468 18.69 18.40 54.58
CA GLY A 468 19.38 17.49 55.48
C GLY A 468 18.66 16.11 55.65
N ARG A 469 17.87 15.73 54.69
CA ARG A 469 17.24 14.40 54.63
C ARG A 469 17.81 13.53 53.55
#